data_0993829a794fe1004add03bcd980cb10
#
_entry.id   0993829a794fe1004add03bcd980cb10
#
_cell.length_a   1.000
_cell.length_b   1.000
_cell.length_c   1.000
_cell.angle_alpha   90.00
_cell.angle_beta   90.00
_cell.angle_gamma   90.00
#
_symmetry.space_group_name_H-M   'P 1'
#
loop_
_entity.id
_entity.type
_entity.pdbx_description
1 polymer ?
#
loop_
_entity_poly.entity_id
_entity_poly.type
_entity_poly.pdbx_seq_one_letter_code
_entity_poly.pdbx_strand_id
1 'polypeptide(L)'
;MHPEILTQEGYTSVSVEQAPVREVFPGIRLRPLWKGPSGAQAVVLEIDPGTSWPRRDVHAPGPEEVYVVAGTFNDGARDYPPGTFLHAPAGSWHVPGTATGCTLFLFYPEG
;
A
#
# COMPACT_ATOMS: atom_id res chain seq x y z
N MET A 1 3.73 21.24 24.11
CA MET A 1 2.72 20.35 23.50
C MET A 1 1.75 19.90 24.57
N HIS A 2 0.48 19.97 24.29
CA HIS A 2 -0.57 19.54 25.20
C HIS A 2 -1.02 18.12 24.86
N PRO A 3 -0.90 17.17 25.81
CA PRO A 3 -1.32 15.79 25.54
C PRO A 3 -2.79 15.66 25.12
N GLU A 4 -3.67 16.47 25.67
CA GLU A 4 -5.09 16.43 25.36
C GLU A 4 -5.41 16.82 23.91
N ILE A 5 -4.47 17.47 23.19
CA ILE A 5 -4.64 17.75 21.75
C ILE A 5 -4.44 16.49 20.94
N LEU A 6 -3.65 15.55 21.45
CA LEU A 6 -3.31 14.30 20.76
C LEU A 6 -4.24 13.13 21.09
N THR A 7 -5.14 13.32 22.07
CA THR A 7 -6.05 12.28 22.54
C THR A 7 -7.49 12.65 22.23
N GLN A 8 -7.82 12.71 20.95
CA GLN A 8 -9.16 13.02 20.51
C GLN A 8 -9.91 11.75 20.17
N GLU A 9 -11.22 11.75 20.44
CA GLU A 9 -12.09 10.64 20.06
C GLU A 9 -12.00 10.40 18.54
N GLY A 10 -11.87 9.14 18.16
CA GLY A 10 -11.72 8.76 16.76
C GLY A 10 -10.31 8.89 16.19
N TYR A 11 -9.39 9.45 16.98
CA TYR A 11 -7.99 9.55 16.55
C TYR A 11 -7.32 8.18 16.60
N THR A 12 -6.75 7.74 15.47
CA THR A 12 -6.12 6.42 15.37
C THR A 12 -4.65 6.57 15.01
N SER A 13 -3.79 5.83 15.67
CA SER A 13 -2.40 5.74 15.26
C SER A 13 -1.94 4.29 15.33
N VAL A 14 -1.16 3.88 14.35
CA VAL A 14 -0.57 2.55 14.28
C VAL A 14 0.76 2.64 13.56
N SER A 15 1.78 1.98 14.08
CA SER A 15 3.04 1.85 13.36
C SER A 15 3.00 0.62 12.46
N VAL A 16 3.77 0.64 11.38
CA VAL A 16 3.87 -0.50 10.47
C VAL A 16 4.30 -1.76 11.23
N GLU A 17 5.23 -1.62 12.17
CA GLU A 17 5.74 -2.75 12.95
C GLU A 17 4.69 -3.38 13.86
N GLN A 18 3.72 -2.59 14.31
CA GLN A 18 2.62 -3.08 15.17
C GLN A 18 1.46 -3.65 14.37
N ALA A 19 1.39 -3.33 13.09
CA ALA A 19 0.30 -3.80 12.25
C ALA A 19 0.42 -5.32 12.03
N PRO A 20 -0.71 -6.03 11.95
CA PRO A 20 -0.66 -7.43 11.56
C PRO A 20 -0.05 -7.57 10.18
N VAL A 21 0.61 -8.70 9.93
CA VAL A 21 1.21 -8.97 8.63
C VAL A 21 0.56 -10.22 8.03
N ARG A 22 0.25 -10.14 6.74
CA ARG A 22 -0.27 -11.28 5.99
C ARG A 22 0.53 -11.44 4.70
N GLU A 23 1.11 -12.63 4.50
CA GLU A 23 1.73 -12.95 3.23
C GLU A 23 0.63 -13.30 2.23
N VAL A 24 0.45 -12.46 1.21
CA VAL A 24 -0.61 -12.65 0.20
C VAL A 24 -0.13 -13.53 -0.95
N PHE A 25 1.16 -13.47 -1.25
CA PHE A 25 1.88 -14.36 -2.16
C PHE A 25 3.29 -14.53 -1.61
N PRO A 26 4.04 -15.57 -1.99
CA PRO A 26 5.42 -15.70 -1.54
C PRO A 26 6.24 -14.44 -1.83
N GLY A 27 6.81 -13.86 -0.78
CA GLY A 27 7.60 -12.64 -0.87
C GLY A 27 6.82 -11.33 -0.95
N ILE A 28 5.50 -11.37 -0.81
CA ILE A 28 4.66 -10.17 -0.82
C ILE A 28 3.82 -10.15 0.45
N ARG A 29 4.04 -9.14 1.31
CA ARG A 29 3.38 -9.01 2.60
C ARG A 29 2.53 -7.75 2.63
N LEU A 30 1.33 -7.90 3.16
CA LEU A 30 0.38 -6.80 3.35
C LEU A 30 0.22 -6.52 4.84
N ARG A 31 0.31 -5.25 5.20
CA ARG A 31 0.10 -4.78 6.58
C ARG A 31 -1.06 -3.78 6.60
N PRO A 32 -2.27 -4.21 6.99
CA PRO A 32 -3.38 -3.27 7.15
C PRO A 32 -3.08 -2.27 8.27
N LEU A 33 -3.28 -0.97 7.98
CA LEU A 33 -3.07 0.09 8.98
C LEU A 33 -4.38 0.65 9.49
N TRP A 34 -5.35 0.84 8.62
CA TRP A 34 -6.61 1.51 8.98
C TRP A 34 -7.70 1.13 8.00
N LYS A 35 -8.90 0.99 8.54
CA LYS A 35 -10.11 0.77 7.75
C LYS A 35 -11.13 1.80 8.18
N GLY A 36 -11.56 2.62 7.24
CA GLY A 36 -12.53 3.68 7.50
C GLY A 36 -13.96 3.25 7.25
N PRO A 37 -14.90 4.13 7.56
CA PRO A 37 -16.28 3.94 7.14
C PRO A 37 -16.33 3.94 5.62
N SER A 38 -17.35 3.36 5.02
CA SER A 38 -17.49 3.29 3.56
C SER A 38 -16.45 2.39 2.86
N GLY A 39 -15.68 1.61 3.63
CA GLY A 39 -14.75 0.65 3.07
C GLY A 39 -13.37 1.19 2.72
N ALA A 40 -13.07 2.46 3.02
CA ALA A 40 -11.73 3.01 2.79
C ALA A 40 -10.68 2.21 3.56
N GLN A 41 -9.50 2.01 2.95
CA GLN A 41 -8.42 1.25 3.56
C GLN A 41 -7.07 1.91 3.32
N ALA A 42 -6.23 1.89 4.35
CA ALA A 42 -4.83 2.27 4.27
C ALA A 42 -3.98 1.05 4.63
N VAL A 43 -3.04 0.70 3.76
CA VAL A 43 -2.20 -0.50 3.96
C VAL A 43 -0.76 -0.21 3.54
N VAL A 44 0.16 -1.02 4.05
CA VAL A 44 1.53 -1.06 3.55
C VAL A 44 1.75 -2.40 2.85
N LEU A 45 2.36 -2.35 1.69
CA LEU A 45 2.73 -3.54 0.93
C LEU A 45 4.25 -3.60 0.85
N GLU A 46 4.82 -4.74 1.23
CA GLU A 46 6.24 -5.00 1.17
C GLU A 46 6.51 -6.11 0.16
N ILE A 47 7.38 -5.85 -0.81
CA ILE A 47 7.71 -6.82 -1.86
C ILE A 47 9.20 -7.12 -1.79
N ASP A 48 9.55 -8.40 -1.67
CA ASP A 48 10.94 -8.85 -1.60
C ASP A 48 11.63 -8.70 -2.97
N PRO A 49 12.98 -8.57 -2.98
CA PRO A 49 13.72 -8.50 -4.24
C PRO A 49 13.40 -9.66 -5.18
N GLY A 50 13.26 -9.34 -6.47
CA GLY A 50 13.01 -10.34 -7.51
C GLY A 50 11.61 -10.94 -7.51
N THR A 51 10.65 -10.28 -6.85
CA THR A 51 9.29 -10.80 -6.69
C THR A 51 8.30 -9.92 -7.42
N SER A 52 7.26 -10.54 -7.96
CA SER A 52 6.16 -9.81 -8.57
C SER A 52 4.84 -10.54 -8.33
N TRP A 53 3.75 -9.79 -8.44
CA TRP A 53 2.38 -10.32 -8.40
C TRP A 53 2.25 -11.38 -9.51
N PRO A 54 1.57 -12.51 -9.25
CA PRO A 54 1.53 -13.61 -10.25
C PRO A 54 0.60 -13.35 -11.42
N ARG A 55 -0.19 -12.29 -11.39
CA ARG A 55 -1.15 -11.94 -12.42
C ARG A 55 -1.48 -10.44 -12.35
N ARG A 56 -2.39 -9.99 -13.22
CA ARG A 56 -2.87 -8.61 -13.15
C ARG A 56 -3.59 -8.35 -11.84
N ASP A 57 -3.30 -7.19 -11.25
CA ASP A 57 -4.02 -6.67 -10.10
C ASP A 57 -4.95 -5.56 -10.61
N VAL A 58 -6.24 -5.87 -10.70
CA VAL A 58 -7.26 -4.95 -11.22
C VAL A 58 -7.86 -4.16 -10.08
N HIS A 59 -7.91 -2.84 -10.21
CA HIS A 59 -8.41 -1.96 -9.17
C HIS A 59 -9.93 -1.86 -9.23
N ALA A 60 -10.59 -2.43 -8.23
CA ALA A 60 -12.04 -2.43 -8.08
C ALA A 60 -12.40 -2.59 -6.59
N PRO A 61 -13.45 -1.93 -6.11
CA PRO A 61 -14.45 -1.13 -6.84
C PRO A 61 -13.95 0.27 -7.21
N GLY A 62 -12.97 0.81 -6.53
CA GLY A 62 -12.47 2.15 -6.75
C GLY A 62 -11.00 2.21 -7.14
N PRO A 63 -10.41 3.39 -7.11
CA PRO A 63 -9.01 3.59 -7.47
C PRO A 63 -8.07 3.10 -6.37
N GLU A 64 -6.79 2.98 -6.73
CA GLU A 64 -5.70 2.76 -5.79
C GLU A 64 -4.74 3.93 -5.85
N GLU A 65 -4.41 4.49 -4.69
CA GLU A 65 -3.35 5.50 -4.56
C GLU A 65 -2.10 4.80 -4.04
N VAL A 66 -0.97 5.02 -4.68
CA VAL A 66 0.31 4.38 -4.35
C VAL A 66 1.35 5.44 -4.06
N TYR A 67 2.05 5.28 -2.94
CA TYR A 67 3.24 6.08 -2.65
C TYR A 67 4.42 5.15 -2.41
N VAL A 68 5.48 5.32 -3.17
CA VAL A 68 6.70 4.50 -3.03
C VAL A 68 7.50 5.04 -1.84
N VAL A 69 7.52 4.28 -0.75
CA VAL A 69 8.20 4.68 0.50
C VAL A 69 9.69 4.38 0.41
N ALA A 70 10.06 3.21 -0.09
CA ALA A 70 11.45 2.75 -0.15
C ALA A 70 11.61 1.77 -1.31
N GLY A 71 12.83 1.64 -1.80
CA GLY A 71 13.15 0.73 -2.88
C GLY A 71 12.62 1.20 -4.23
N THR A 72 12.56 0.28 -5.18
CA THR A 72 12.10 0.58 -6.54
C THR A 72 10.88 -0.26 -6.86
N PHE A 73 9.76 0.40 -7.13
CA PHE A 73 8.53 -0.27 -7.50
C PHE A 73 8.42 -0.40 -9.01
N ASN A 74 8.03 -1.59 -9.49
CA ASN A 74 7.75 -1.84 -10.90
C ASN A 74 6.27 -2.19 -11.06
N ASP A 75 5.57 -1.53 -11.99
CA ASP A 75 4.14 -1.76 -12.22
C ASP A 75 3.86 -2.76 -13.33
N GLY A 76 4.90 -3.42 -13.83
CA GLY A 76 4.83 -4.32 -14.98
C GLY A 76 5.35 -3.70 -16.25
N ALA A 77 5.54 -2.37 -16.29
CA ALA A 77 6.01 -1.64 -17.45
C ALA A 77 7.16 -0.68 -17.13
N ARG A 78 7.15 -0.07 -15.94
CA ARG A 78 8.11 0.99 -15.59
C ARG A 78 8.55 0.84 -14.14
N ASP A 79 9.76 1.32 -13.86
CA ASP A 79 10.29 1.45 -12.51
C ASP A 79 10.01 2.85 -11.96
N TYR A 80 9.71 2.90 -10.66
CA TYR A 80 9.46 4.14 -9.95
C TYR A 80 10.33 4.22 -8.70
N PRO A 81 11.07 5.32 -8.51
CA PRO A 81 11.90 5.48 -7.31
C PRO A 81 11.09 5.88 -6.08
N PRO A 82 11.70 5.84 -4.87
CA PRO A 82 11.06 6.36 -3.68
C PRO A 82 10.60 7.80 -3.86
N GLY A 83 9.48 8.15 -3.25
CA GLY A 83 8.89 9.48 -3.36
C GLY A 83 7.94 9.65 -4.55
N THR A 84 7.70 8.59 -5.31
CA THR A 84 6.75 8.63 -6.43
C THR A 84 5.33 8.41 -5.93
N PHE A 85 4.41 9.24 -6.39
CA PHE A 85 2.97 9.04 -6.17
C PHE A 85 2.33 8.58 -7.47
N LEU A 86 1.47 7.57 -7.39
CA LEU A 86 0.71 7.04 -8.52
C LEU A 86 -0.76 7.01 -8.15
N HIS A 87 -1.59 7.50 -9.05
CA HIS A 87 -3.04 7.34 -8.97
C HIS A 87 -3.46 6.32 -10.04
N ALA A 88 -3.98 5.20 -9.61
CA ALA A 88 -4.48 4.15 -10.50
C ALA A 88 -6.01 4.20 -10.49
N PRO A 89 -6.66 4.67 -11.56
CA PRO A 89 -8.12 4.80 -11.56
C PRO A 89 -8.83 3.46 -11.47
N ALA A 90 -10.08 3.49 -11.03
CA ALA A 90 -10.90 2.29 -10.99
C ALA A 90 -10.93 1.63 -12.36
N GLY A 91 -10.80 0.30 -12.38
CA GLY A 91 -10.76 -0.47 -13.62
C GLY A 91 -9.39 -0.59 -14.26
N SER A 92 -8.43 0.21 -13.84
CA SER A 92 -7.04 0.06 -14.30
C SER A 92 -6.39 -1.16 -13.66
N TRP A 93 -5.25 -1.57 -14.20
CA TRP A 93 -4.54 -2.73 -13.67
C TRP A 93 -3.04 -2.55 -13.79
N HIS A 94 -2.32 -3.27 -12.95
CA HIS A 94 -0.87 -3.36 -13.03
C HIS A 94 -0.42 -4.76 -12.61
N VAL A 95 0.88 -5.02 -12.71
CA VAL A 95 1.51 -6.22 -12.16
C VAL A 95 2.58 -5.73 -11.19
N PRO A 96 2.25 -5.56 -9.91
CA PRO A 96 3.19 -5.04 -8.94
C PRO A 96 4.39 -5.95 -8.77
N GLY A 97 5.58 -5.36 -8.74
CA GLY A 97 6.79 -6.13 -8.55
C GLY A 97 7.98 -5.23 -8.24
N THR A 98 9.13 -5.86 -8.09
CA THR A 98 10.37 -5.15 -7.85
C THR A 98 11.56 -6.05 -8.13
N ALA A 99 12.62 -5.51 -8.68
CA ALA A 99 13.88 -6.25 -8.83
C ALA A 99 14.69 -6.23 -7.53
N THR A 100 14.66 -5.11 -6.80
CA THR A 100 15.56 -4.86 -5.67
C THR A 100 14.89 -4.82 -4.33
N GLY A 101 13.56 -4.97 -4.28
CA GLY A 101 12.76 -4.81 -3.08
C GLY A 101 12.10 -3.44 -3.02
N CYS A 102 10.90 -3.38 -2.46
CA CYS A 102 10.24 -2.09 -2.24
C CYS A 102 9.22 -2.16 -1.12
N THR A 103 8.91 -0.98 -0.60
CA THR A 103 7.83 -0.75 0.36
C THR A 103 6.92 0.31 -0.20
N LEU A 104 5.63 0.01 -0.23
CA LEU A 104 4.60 0.91 -0.75
C LEU A 104 3.61 1.25 0.34
N PHE A 105 3.14 2.49 0.35
CA PHE A 105 1.93 2.86 1.05
C PHE A 105 0.79 2.90 0.04
N LEU A 106 -0.29 2.20 0.33
CA LEU A 106 -1.45 2.11 -0.54
C LEU A 106 -2.68 2.66 0.18
N PHE A 107 -3.48 3.43 -0.56
CA PHE A 107 -4.76 3.90 -0.05
C PHE A 107 -5.85 3.58 -1.06
N TYR A 108 -6.92 2.98 -0.54
CA TYR A 108 -8.11 2.61 -1.31
C TYR A 108 -9.28 3.40 -0.76
N PRO A 109 -9.69 4.52 -1.38
CA PRO A 109 -10.76 5.35 -0.83
C PRO A 109 -12.12 4.65 -0.80
N GLU A 110 -12.30 3.66 -1.67
CA GLU A 110 -13.57 2.92 -1.77
C GLU A 110 -13.42 1.44 -1.42
N GLY A 111 -12.27 1.04 -0.96
CA GLY A 111 -12.03 -0.35 -0.59
C GLY A 111 -11.36 -1.22 -1.63
#